data_90941458604065c20bd7a7b3b8185c3a
#
_entry.id   90941458604065c20bd7a7b3b8185c3a
#
_cell.length_a   1.000
_cell.length_b   1.000
_cell.length_c   1.000
_cell.angle_alpha   90.00
_cell.angle_beta   90.00
_cell.angle_gamma   90.00
#
_symmetry.space_group_name_H-M   'P 1'
#
loop_
_entity.id
_entity.type
_entity.pdbx_description
1 polymer ?
#
loop_
_entity_poly.entity_id
_entity_poly.type
_entity_poly.pdbx_seq_one_letter_code
_entity_poly.pdbx_strand_id
1 'polypeptide(L)'
;MKISYCYLLGLFTLTLSACSSQPPQPDWQGNAYSSLQSFSSAYLTGDTRVADVEFARARNAVASTGRPDLVARVELTRCATRVASLEFDNCAGFQPLAQDADVGERSYAAYLNGQWQGLDAGLLPPQHRTVVSTGGLGEISDPLSQLVAAGALLQSGRLTPADIATATETASAQGWRRPLLAWLGVQSQRAKAAGDADAQARLQRRMDLVAKPAH
;
A
#
# COMPACT_ATOMS: atom_id res chain seq x y z
N MET A 1 22.19 -79.78 -21.90
CA MET A 1 20.99 -78.95 -21.69
C MET A 1 20.93 -78.51 -20.23
N LYS A 2 21.34 -77.31 -19.92
CA LYS A 2 21.26 -76.76 -18.56
C LYS A 2 20.58 -75.39 -18.65
N ILE A 3 19.41 -75.27 -18.04
CA ILE A 3 18.61 -74.04 -17.98
C ILE A 3 19.00 -73.28 -16.74
N SER A 4 19.60 -72.10 -16.93
CA SER A 4 19.94 -71.18 -15.84
C SER A 4 18.79 -70.20 -15.61
N TYR A 5 18.18 -70.27 -14.45
CA TYR A 5 17.18 -69.30 -14.00
C TYR A 5 17.91 -68.09 -13.42
N CYS A 6 17.78 -66.96 -14.09
CA CYS A 6 18.23 -65.65 -13.56
C CYS A 6 17.12 -65.04 -12.71
N TYR A 7 17.33 -64.97 -11.39
CA TYR A 7 16.45 -64.25 -10.45
C TYR A 7 16.68 -62.74 -10.58
N LEU A 8 15.71 -62.04 -11.15
CA LEU A 8 15.65 -60.57 -11.12
C LEU A 8 15.03 -60.15 -9.78
N LEU A 9 15.86 -59.75 -8.81
CA LEU A 9 15.40 -59.07 -7.61
C LEU A 9 15.11 -57.62 -7.95
N GLY A 10 13.81 -57.30 -8.13
CA GLY A 10 13.36 -55.91 -8.24
C GLY A 10 13.41 -55.19 -6.89
N LEU A 11 14.36 -54.28 -6.76
CA LEU A 11 14.48 -53.40 -5.59
C LEU A 11 13.43 -52.30 -5.70
N PHE A 12 12.31 -52.49 -5.01
CA PHE A 12 11.23 -51.49 -4.92
C PHE A 12 11.62 -50.42 -3.91
N THR A 13 12.23 -49.35 -4.37
CA THR A 13 12.54 -48.16 -3.54
C THR A 13 11.26 -47.38 -3.25
N LEU A 14 10.72 -47.52 -2.01
CA LEU A 14 9.68 -46.66 -1.50
C LEU A 14 10.28 -45.26 -1.31
N THR A 15 9.94 -44.33 -2.20
CA THR A 15 10.17 -42.91 -1.98
C THR A 15 9.14 -42.39 -0.95
N LEU A 16 9.55 -42.27 0.30
CA LEU A 16 8.78 -41.52 1.32
C LEU A 16 8.74 -40.05 0.89
N SER A 17 7.65 -39.63 0.28
CA SER A 17 7.31 -38.23 0.10
C SER A 17 7.03 -37.65 1.49
N ALA A 18 8.06 -37.10 2.13
CA ALA A 18 7.91 -36.31 3.33
C ALA A 18 7.15 -35.02 2.93
N CYS A 19 5.84 -34.99 3.13
CA CYS A 19 5.09 -33.74 3.17
C CYS A 19 5.67 -32.95 4.35
N SER A 20 6.56 -32.00 4.08
CA SER A 20 6.97 -31.02 5.07
C SER A 20 5.76 -30.11 5.33
N SER A 21 4.93 -30.46 6.31
CA SER A 21 3.92 -29.57 6.84
C SER A 21 4.65 -28.41 7.50
N GLN A 22 4.70 -27.25 6.84
CA GLN A 22 5.10 -26.02 7.51
C GLN A 22 4.22 -25.86 8.76
N PRO A 23 4.81 -25.45 9.91
CA PRO A 23 4.00 -25.18 11.09
C PRO A 23 2.92 -24.16 10.74
N PRO A 24 1.68 -24.32 11.22
CA PRO A 24 0.60 -23.39 10.94
C PRO A 24 1.03 -21.98 11.34
N GLN A 25 0.73 -21.00 10.47
CA GLN A 25 1.01 -19.61 10.79
C GLN A 25 0.23 -19.21 12.06
N PRO A 26 0.87 -18.45 12.98
CA PRO A 26 0.17 -17.97 14.16
C PRO A 26 -1.06 -17.14 13.79
N ASP A 27 -2.17 -17.34 14.50
CA ASP A 27 -3.46 -16.68 14.21
C ASP A 27 -3.36 -15.15 14.14
N TRP A 28 -2.50 -14.53 14.94
CA TRP A 28 -2.31 -13.08 14.93
C TRP A 28 -1.83 -12.55 13.57
N GLN A 29 -1.04 -13.33 12.81
CA GLN A 29 -0.56 -12.90 11.48
C GLN A 29 -1.70 -12.85 10.48
N GLY A 30 -2.52 -13.91 10.42
CA GLY A 30 -3.69 -13.96 9.56
C GLY A 30 -4.70 -12.88 9.91
N ASN A 31 -4.96 -12.68 11.21
CA ASN A 31 -5.86 -11.64 11.71
C ASN A 31 -5.37 -10.24 11.38
N ALA A 32 -4.09 -9.94 11.61
CA ALA A 32 -3.52 -8.64 11.28
C ALA A 32 -3.56 -8.36 9.78
N TYR A 33 -3.19 -9.35 8.95
CA TYR A 33 -3.20 -9.20 7.50
C TYR A 33 -4.62 -8.94 6.96
N SER A 34 -5.60 -9.75 7.34
CA SER A 34 -6.99 -9.59 6.88
C SER A 34 -7.60 -8.27 7.34
N SER A 35 -7.33 -7.86 8.58
CA SER A 35 -7.82 -6.57 9.09
C SER A 35 -7.13 -5.38 8.41
N LEU A 36 -5.84 -5.44 8.04
CA LEU A 36 -5.19 -4.39 7.25
C LEU A 36 -5.76 -4.28 5.83
N GLN A 37 -6.09 -5.40 5.19
CA GLN A 37 -6.76 -5.41 3.89
C GLN A 37 -8.14 -4.75 4.00
N SER A 38 -8.93 -5.14 5.00
CA SER A 38 -10.27 -4.56 5.27
C SER A 38 -10.18 -3.08 5.60
N PHE A 39 -9.20 -2.68 6.42
CA PHE A 39 -8.89 -1.26 6.70
C PHE A 39 -8.65 -0.47 5.42
N SER A 40 -7.70 -0.92 4.59
CA SER A 40 -7.34 -0.20 3.37
C SER A 40 -8.53 -0.07 2.42
N SER A 41 -9.29 -1.15 2.22
CA SER A 41 -10.50 -1.15 1.39
C SER A 41 -11.56 -0.17 1.90
N ALA A 42 -11.91 -0.25 3.19
CA ALA A 42 -12.91 0.61 3.81
C ALA A 42 -12.47 2.08 3.79
N TYR A 43 -11.21 2.35 4.09
CA TYR A 43 -10.66 3.71 4.09
C TYR A 43 -10.72 4.35 2.68
N LEU A 44 -10.25 3.63 1.67
CA LEU A 44 -10.20 4.12 0.29
C LEU A 44 -11.60 4.32 -0.32
N THR A 45 -12.56 3.48 0.05
CA THR A 45 -13.97 3.63 -0.37
C THR A 45 -14.73 4.68 0.43
N GLY A 46 -14.15 5.19 1.55
CA GLY A 46 -14.72 6.28 2.34
C GLY A 46 -15.53 5.83 3.56
N ASP A 47 -15.54 4.55 3.92
CA ASP A 47 -16.16 4.06 5.16
C ASP A 47 -15.17 4.20 6.33
N THR A 48 -15.12 5.42 6.91
CA THR A 48 -14.20 5.74 8.00
C THR A 48 -14.45 4.88 9.23
N ARG A 49 -15.71 4.59 9.56
CA ARG A 49 -16.04 3.82 10.76
C ARG A 49 -15.54 2.38 10.68
N VAL A 50 -15.74 1.72 9.56
CA VAL A 50 -15.21 0.36 9.34
C VAL A 50 -13.69 0.39 9.29
N ALA A 51 -13.10 1.37 8.61
CA ALA A 51 -11.65 1.53 8.56
C ALA A 51 -11.02 1.63 9.96
N ASP A 52 -11.57 2.48 10.83
CA ASP A 52 -11.05 2.65 12.19
C ASP A 52 -11.14 1.36 13.03
N VAL A 53 -12.25 0.61 12.91
CA VAL A 53 -12.41 -0.66 13.61
C VAL A 53 -11.40 -1.70 13.11
N GLU A 54 -11.24 -1.83 11.80
CA GLU A 54 -10.32 -2.82 11.21
C GLU A 54 -8.85 -2.47 11.47
N PHE A 55 -8.51 -1.17 11.45
CA PHE A 55 -7.18 -0.74 11.85
C PHE A 55 -6.87 -1.08 13.31
N ALA A 56 -7.82 -0.81 14.22
CA ALA A 56 -7.66 -1.16 15.64
C ALA A 56 -7.49 -2.67 15.85
N ARG A 57 -8.22 -3.50 15.10
CA ARG A 57 -8.07 -4.97 15.13
C ARG A 57 -6.68 -5.41 14.68
N ALA A 58 -6.21 -4.91 13.54
CA ALA A 58 -4.89 -5.23 13.03
C ALA A 58 -3.78 -4.85 14.03
N ARG A 59 -3.87 -3.63 14.56
CA ARG A 59 -2.91 -3.12 15.54
C ARG A 59 -2.90 -3.95 16.83
N ASN A 60 -4.06 -4.30 17.35
CA ASN A 60 -4.19 -5.14 18.55
C ASN A 60 -3.66 -6.56 18.33
N ALA A 61 -3.96 -7.17 17.17
CA ALA A 61 -3.44 -8.49 16.82
C ALA A 61 -1.90 -8.53 16.83
N VAL A 62 -1.27 -7.50 16.29
CA VAL A 62 0.19 -7.38 16.28
C VAL A 62 0.74 -7.00 17.66
N ALA A 63 0.08 -6.09 18.39
CA ALA A 63 0.51 -5.65 19.71
C ALA A 63 0.52 -6.80 20.75
N SER A 64 -0.32 -7.82 20.56
CA SER A 64 -0.31 -9.03 21.43
C SER A 64 1.02 -9.80 21.41
N THR A 65 1.88 -9.54 20.40
CA THR A 65 3.20 -10.15 20.30
C THR A 65 4.26 -9.46 21.16
N GLY A 66 3.97 -8.27 21.70
CA GLY A 66 4.94 -7.43 22.40
C GLY A 66 6.05 -6.87 21.51
N ARG A 67 5.88 -6.87 20.17
CA ARG A 67 6.90 -6.44 19.20
C ARG A 67 6.58 -5.05 18.62
N PRO A 68 7.27 -4.00 19.08
CA PRO A 68 7.02 -2.63 18.60
C PRO A 68 7.36 -2.44 17.12
N ASP A 69 8.36 -3.16 16.58
CA ASP A 69 8.71 -3.16 15.16
C ASP A 69 7.52 -3.58 14.27
N LEU A 70 6.78 -4.60 14.67
CA LEU A 70 5.58 -5.02 13.93
C LEU A 70 4.44 -4.01 14.05
N VAL A 71 4.28 -3.37 15.20
CA VAL A 71 3.29 -2.28 15.37
C VAL A 71 3.68 -1.09 14.48
N ALA A 72 4.96 -0.77 14.37
CA ALA A 72 5.47 0.27 13.47
C ALA A 72 5.08 0.02 12.00
N ARG A 73 5.16 -1.23 11.52
CA ARG A 73 4.71 -1.60 10.16
C ARG A 73 3.21 -1.39 9.94
N VAL A 74 2.39 -1.71 10.93
CA VAL A 74 0.94 -1.47 10.87
C VAL A 74 0.65 0.03 10.78
N GLU A 75 1.33 0.85 11.57
CA GLU A 75 1.18 2.32 11.52
C GLU A 75 1.69 2.91 10.19
N LEU A 76 2.77 2.37 9.61
CA LEU A 76 3.24 2.78 8.29
C LEU A 76 2.26 2.41 7.17
N THR A 77 1.59 1.26 7.27
CA THR A 77 0.51 0.88 6.33
C THR A 77 -0.63 1.88 6.38
N ARG A 78 -1.04 2.30 7.58
CA ARG A 78 -2.04 3.36 7.76
C ARG A 78 -1.57 4.68 7.16
N CYS A 79 -0.35 5.09 7.46
CA CYS A 79 0.22 6.32 6.92
C CYS A 79 0.24 6.29 5.38
N ALA A 80 0.73 5.21 4.77
CA ALA A 80 0.75 5.05 3.32
C ALA A 80 -0.65 5.14 2.69
N THR A 81 -1.65 4.48 3.28
CA THR A 81 -3.04 4.52 2.81
C THR A 81 -3.62 5.94 2.88
N ARG A 82 -3.26 6.71 3.91
CA ARG A 82 -3.65 8.13 4.05
C ARG A 82 -2.94 9.02 3.03
N VAL A 83 -1.63 8.80 2.81
CA VAL A 83 -0.84 9.51 1.79
C VAL A 83 -1.43 9.31 0.39
N ALA A 84 -1.91 8.11 0.07
CA ALA A 84 -2.61 7.83 -1.19
C ALA A 84 -3.86 8.70 -1.40
N SER A 85 -4.48 9.16 -0.32
CA SER A 85 -5.65 10.04 -0.29
C SER A 85 -5.32 11.50 0.02
N LEU A 86 -4.04 11.87 -0.02
CA LEU A 86 -3.51 13.21 0.27
C LEU A 86 -3.83 13.72 1.69
N GLU A 87 -4.02 12.80 2.65
CA GLU A 87 -4.17 13.12 4.07
C GLU A 87 -2.82 12.97 4.76
N PHE A 88 -2.12 14.09 4.95
CA PHE A 88 -0.75 14.14 5.48
C PHE A 88 -0.75 14.47 6.97
N ASP A 89 -0.21 13.55 7.79
CA ASP A 89 -0.06 13.72 9.24
C ASP A 89 1.35 13.38 9.75
N ASN A 90 2.33 13.42 8.84
CA ASN A 90 3.72 13.06 9.13
C ASN A 90 3.88 11.66 9.75
N CYS A 91 3.00 10.71 9.39
CA CYS A 91 2.97 9.37 9.96
C CYS A 91 2.94 9.39 11.50
N ALA A 92 2.05 10.18 12.10
CA ALA A 92 2.02 10.45 13.53
C ALA A 92 1.98 9.19 14.41
N GLY A 93 1.28 8.13 13.96
CA GLY A 93 1.24 6.84 14.67
C GLY A 93 2.57 6.08 14.68
N PHE A 94 3.42 6.30 13.68
CA PHE A 94 4.74 5.69 13.58
C PHE A 94 5.78 6.39 14.48
N GLN A 95 5.67 7.70 14.69
CA GLN A 95 6.69 8.50 15.38
C GLN A 95 7.11 7.93 16.75
N PRO A 96 6.17 7.52 17.64
CA PRO A 96 6.55 6.94 18.94
C PRO A 96 7.31 5.62 18.85
N LEU A 97 7.21 4.93 17.70
CA LEU A 97 7.79 3.60 17.44
C LEU A 97 9.09 3.66 16.64
N ALA A 98 9.47 4.84 16.16
CA ALA A 98 10.58 5.02 15.23
C ALA A 98 11.94 4.53 15.78
N GLN A 99 12.14 4.58 17.10
CA GLN A 99 13.36 4.08 17.75
C GLN A 99 13.50 2.56 17.69
N ASP A 100 12.37 1.84 17.67
CA ASP A 100 12.31 0.37 17.64
C ASP A 100 12.17 -0.18 16.21
N ALA A 101 11.93 0.71 15.25
CA ALA A 101 11.77 0.39 13.84
C ALA A 101 13.13 0.10 13.17
N ASP A 102 13.14 -0.75 12.15
CA ASP A 102 14.33 -0.98 11.35
C ASP A 102 14.67 0.21 10.42
N VAL A 103 15.84 0.15 9.78
CA VAL A 103 16.30 1.22 8.87
C VAL A 103 15.39 1.37 7.65
N GLY A 104 14.84 0.26 7.12
CA GLY A 104 13.92 0.28 5.99
C GLY A 104 12.60 0.94 6.35
N GLU A 105 12.07 0.68 7.53
CA GLU A 105 10.84 1.30 8.05
C GLU A 105 11.00 2.80 8.25
N ARG A 106 12.12 3.24 8.82
CA ARG A 106 12.43 4.67 8.95
C ARG A 106 12.60 5.35 7.58
N SER A 107 13.27 4.67 6.64
CA SER A 107 13.42 5.16 5.27
C SER A 107 12.07 5.26 4.55
N TYR A 108 11.17 4.29 4.77
CA TYR A 108 9.84 4.35 4.21
C TYR A 108 8.99 5.48 4.81
N ALA A 109 9.08 5.72 6.12
CA ALA A 109 8.44 6.88 6.75
C ALA A 109 8.96 8.21 6.16
N ALA A 110 10.27 8.35 5.96
CA ALA A 110 10.87 9.52 5.31
C ALA A 110 10.37 9.69 3.86
N TYR A 111 10.29 8.60 3.10
CA TYR A 111 9.72 8.58 1.75
C TYR A 111 8.28 9.08 1.72
N LEU A 112 7.42 8.54 2.59
CA LEU A 112 6.01 8.94 2.71
C LEU A 112 5.85 10.43 3.04
N ASN A 113 6.77 10.99 3.81
CA ASN A 113 6.78 12.39 4.23
C ASN A 113 7.49 13.33 3.23
N GLY A 114 7.86 12.86 2.04
CA GLY A 114 8.55 13.65 1.04
C GLY A 114 9.98 14.06 1.40
N GLN A 115 10.57 13.47 2.43
CA GLN A 115 11.93 13.73 2.91
C GLN A 115 12.93 12.88 2.11
N TRP A 116 13.18 13.25 0.86
CA TRP A 116 13.95 12.42 -0.08
C TRP A 116 15.42 12.80 -0.18
N GLN A 117 15.85 13.87 0.49
CA GLN A 117 17.26 14.25 0.49
C GLN A 117 18.10 13.20 1.23
N GLY A 118 19.05 12.57 0.55
CA GLY A 118 19.90 11.52 1.10
C GLY A 118 19.19 10.18 1.35
N LEU A 119 17.95 10.00 0.85
CA LEU A 119 17.19 8.76 1.00
C LEU A 119 17.83 7.65 0.14
N ASP A 120 18.17 6.52 0.78
CA ASP A 120 18.60 5.32 0.08
C ASP A 120 17.39 4.57 -0.49
N ALA A 121 17.20 4.65 -1.81
CA ALA A 121 16.11 3.95 -2.48
C ALA A 121 16.17 2.41 -2.30
N GLY A 122 17.37 1.85 -2.07
CA GLY A 122 17.54 0.40 -1.84
C GLY A 122 16.83 -0.10 -0.58
N LEU A 123 16.59 0.78 0.39
CA LEU A 123 15.90 0.48 1.65
C LEU A 123 14.37 0.54 1.53
N LEU A 124 13.85 1.08 0.43
CA LEU A 124 12.40 1.18 0.20
C LEU A 124 11.80 -0.16 -0.26
N PRO A 125 10.49 -0.35 -0.07
CA PRO A 125 9.77 -1.42 -0.72
C PRO A 125 10.01 -1.42 -2.24
N PRO A 126 10.19 -2.58 -2.89
CA PRO A 126 10.64 -2.67 -4.28
C PRO A 126 9.89 -1.78 -5.26
N GLN A 127 8.55 -1.68 -5.10
CA GLN A 127 7.68 -0.89 -5.98
C GLN A 127 7.90 0.63 -5.88
N HIS A 128 8.58 1.12 -4.85
CA HIS A 128 8.84 2.55 -4.66
C HIS A 128 10.28 2.98 -4.99
N ARG A 129 11.18 2.02 -5.27
CA ARG A 129 12.61 2.31 -5.48
C ARG A 129 12.87 3.18 -6.68
N THR A 130 12.22 2.88 -7.81
CA THR A 130 12.37 3.62 -9.06
C THR A 130 11.78 5.03 -8.98
N VAL A 131 10.75 5.25 -8.18
CA VAL A 131 10.10 6.56 -8.03
C VAL A 131 11.08 7.64 -7.53
N VAL A 132 11.96 7.29 -6.60
CA VAL A 132 12.94 8.23 -6.04
C VAL A 132 13.95 8.68 -7.10
N SER A 133 14.36 7.78 -7.99
CA SER A 133 15.36 8.03 -9.04
C SER A 133 14.74 8.64 -10.30
N THR A 134 13.59 8.13 -10.77
CA THR A 134 12.97 8.57 -12.03
C THR A 134 11.99 9.73 -11.86
N GLY A 135 11.38 9.85 -10.68
CA GLY A 135 10.34 10.84 -10.39
C GLY A 135 8.99 10.54 -11.04
N GLY A 136 8.74 9.30 -11.50
CA GLY A 136 7.52 8.96 -12.23
C GLY A 136 6.80 7.73 -11.67
N LEU A 137 5.51 7.60 -12.03
CA LEU A 137 4.61 6.51 -11.57
C LEU A 137 4.57 5.30 -12.50
N GLY A 138 5.17 5.40 -13.70
CA GLY A 138 4.90 4.53 -14.85
C GLY A 138 5.20 3.03 -14.68
N GLU A 139 6.05 2.65 -13.72
CA GLU A 139 6.45 1.25 -13.50
C GLU A 139 5.68 0.57 -12.36
N ILE A 140 4.80 1.30 -11.67
CA ILE A 140 4.04 0.76 -10.53
C ILE A 140 2.72 0.18 -11.03
N SER A 141 2.60 -1.14 -11.01
CA SER A 141 1.39 -1.85 -11.44
C SER A 141 0.32 -1.96 -10.35
N ASP A 142 0.72 -1.99 -9.05
CA ASP A 142 -0.22 -2.03 -7.93
C ASP A 142 -0.87 -0.67 -7.73
N PRO A 143 -2.22 -0.58 -7.82
CA PRO A 143 -2.95 0.69 -7.76
C PRO A 143 -2.73 1.48 -6.47
N LEU A 144 -2.69 0.79 -5.31
CA LEU A 144 -2.49 1.48 -4.03
C LEU A 144 -1.06 2.03 -3.93
N SER A 145 -0.06 1.24 -4.29
CA SER A 145 1.34 1.69 -4.32
C SER A 145 1.54 2.85 -5.27
N GLN A 146 0.83 2.88 -6.41
CA GLN A 146 0.88 3.99 -7.36
C GLN A 146 0.32 5.28 -6.76
N LEU A 147 -0.81 5.22 -6.04
CA LEU A 147 -1.38 6.37 -5.33
C LEU A 147 -0.51 6.84 -4.16
N VAL A 148 0.08 5.90 -3.41
CA VAL A 148 1.06 6.22 -2.35
C VAL A 148 2.26 6.98 -2.93
N ALA A 149 2.81 6.49 -4.05
CA ALA A 149 3.92 7.15 -4.73
C ALA A 149 3.54 8.55 -5.22
N ALA A 150 2.34 8.72 -5.79
CA ALA A 150 1.83 10.03 -6.21
C ALA A 150 1.73 11.01 -5.03
N GLY A 151 1.22 10.56 -3.88
CA GLY A 151 1.14 11.37 -2.67
C GLY A 151 2.53 11.75 -2.13
N ALA A 152 3.49 10.83 -2.14
CA ALA A 152 4.87 11.08 -1.74
C ALA A 152 5.59 12.06 -2.72
N LEU A 153 5.35 11.95 -4.03
CA LEU A 153 5.80 12.91 -5.04
C LEU A 153 5.23 14.31 -4.79
N LEU A 154 3.96 14.41 -4.40
CA LEU A 154 3.35 15.69 -4.05
C LEU A 154 4.05 16.33 -2.84
N GLN A 155 4.28 15.57 -1.77
CA GLN A 155 4.96 16.06 -0.57
C GLN A 155 6.42 16.46 -0.83
N SER A 156 7.12 15.75 -1.73
CA SER A 156 8.50 16.10 -2.11
C SER A 156 8.59 17.25 -3.12
N GLY A 157 7.47 17.80 -3.59
CA GLY A 157 7.43 18.86 -4.60
C GLY A 157 7.81 18.41 -6.02
N ARG A 158 7.82 17.11 -6.30
CA ARG A 158 8.27 16.51 -7.57
C ARG A 158 7.13 16.01 -8.46
N LEU A 159 5.88 16.17 -8.04
CA LEU A 159 4.69 15.69 -8.74
C LEU A 159 4.47 16.45 -10.06
N THR A 160 4.30 15.74 -11.16
CA THR A 160 4.04 16.30 -12.49
C THR A 160 2.53 16.34 -12.81
N PRO A 161 2.10 17.14 -13.83
CA PRO A 161 0.71 17.08 -14.32
C PRO A 161 0.30 15.70 -14.83
N ALA A 162 1.21 14.94 -15.42
CA ALA A 162 0.95 13.58 -15.88
C ALA A 162 0.69 12.64 -14.71
N ASP A 163 1.44 12.77 -13.61
CA ASP A 163 1.24 11.95 -12.40
C ASP A 163 -0.12 12.23 -11.77
N ILE A 164 -0.58 13.49 -11.76
CA ILE A 164 -1.91 13.86 -11.26
C ILE A 164 -3.01 13.18 -12.09
N ALA A 165 -2.86 13.17 -13.41
CA ALA A 165 -3.82 12.49 -14.30
C ALA A 165 -3.82 10.98 -14.02
N THR A 166 -2.65 10.35 -13.96
CA THR A 166 -2.48 8.92 -13.66
C THR A 166 -3.12 8.56 -12.30
N ALA A 167 -2.82 9.32 -11.24
CA ALA A 167 -3.38 9.06 -9.91
C ALA A 167 -4.92 9.20 -9.89
N THR A 168 -5.46 10.20 -10.60
CA THR A 168 -6.91 10.37 -10.71
C THR A 168 -7.57 9.19 -11.44
N GLU A 169 -7.00 8.75 -12.56
CA GLU A 169 -7.51 7.59 -13.31
C GLU A 169 -7.41 6.30 -12.53
N THR A 170 -6.29 6.08 -11.81
CA THR A 170 -6.11 4.92 -10.94
C THR A 170 -7.18 4.87 -9.85
N ALA A 171 -7.40 5.97 -9.13
CA ALA A 171 -8.44 6.05 -8.11
C ALA A 171 -9.85 5.83 -8.69
N SER A 172 -10.10 6.37 -9.90
CA SER A 172 -11.36 6.22 -10.61
C SER A 172 -11.62 4.77 -11.05
N ALA A 173 -10.62 4.13 -11.64
CA ALA A 173 -10.71 2.73 -12.09
C ALA A 173 -10.97 1.75 -10.94
N GLN A 174 -10.44 2.05 -9.75
CA GLN A 174 -10.64 1.25 -8.55
C GLN A 174 -11.95 1.56 -7.81
N GLY A 175 -12.68 2.62 -8.18
CA GLY A 175 -13.87 3.08 -7.45
C GLY A 175 -13.54 3.61 -6.05
N TRP A 176 -12.30 4.01 -5.79
CA TRP A 176 -11.85 4.52 -4.49
C TRP A 176 -12.23 5.99 -4.31
N ARG A 177 -13.35 6.21 -3.66
CA ARG A 177 -13.96 7.55 -3.53
C ARG A 177 -13.07 8.56 -2.82
N ARG A 178 -12.41 8.15 -1.73
CA ARG A 178 -11.57 9.07 -0.92
C ARG A 178 -10.40 9.62 -1.72
N PRO A 179 -9.48 8.82 -2.27
CA PRO A 179 -8.39 9.36 -3.09
C PRO A 179 -8.91 10.03 -4.37
N LEU A 180 -9.99 9.52 -5.00
CA LEU A 180 -10.52 10.14 -6.20
C LEU A 180 -10.98 11.60 -5.94
N LEU A 181 -11.67 11.85 -4.83
CA LEU A 181 -12.08 13.23 -4.45
C LEU A 181 -10.84 14.10 -4.20
N ALA A 182 -9.83 13.58 -3.52
CA ALA A 182 -8.61 14.33 -3.26
C ALA A 182 -7.88 14.72 -4.55
N TRP A 183 -7.67 13.76 -5.47
CA TRP A 183 -6.98 14.00 -6.74
C TRP A 183 -7.78 14.87 -7.71
N LEU A 184 -9.11 14.74 -7.76
CA LEU A 184 -9.98 15.69 -8.49
C LEU A 184 -9.88 17.11 -7.92
N GLY A 185 -9.74 17.25 -6.60
CA GLY A 185 -9.50 18.51 -5.93
C GLY A 185 -8.20 19.19 -6.40
N VAL A 186 -7.10 18.41 -6.52
CA VAL A 186 -5.83 18.91 -7.05
C VAL A 186 -5.99 19.38 -8.50
N GLN A 187 -6.65 18.61 -9.35
CA GLN A 187 -6.93 19.01 -10.74
C GLN A 187 -7.77 20.30 -10.79
N SER A 188 -8.81 20.39 -9.94
CA SER A 188 -9.68 21.59 -9.88
C SER A 188 -8.92 22.86 -9.47
N GLN A 189 -8.04 22.76 -8.47
CA GLN A 189 -7.18 23.87 -8.06
C GLN A 189 -6.24 24.31 -9.21
N ARG A 190 -5.69 23.37 -9.95
CA ARG A 190 -4.82 23.67 -11.11
C ARG A 190 -5.62 24.35 -12.25
N ALA A 191 -6.81 23.84 -12.56
CA ALA A 191 -7.70 24.47 -13.56
C ALA A 191 -8.05 25.91 -13.15
N LYS A 192 -8.37 26.13 -11.87
CA LYS A 192 -8.62 27.46 -11.33
C LYS A 192 -7.40 28.39 -11.48
N ALA A 193 -6.22 27.89 -11.14
CA ALA A 193 -4.96 28.67 -11.25
C ALA A 193 -4.63 29.02 -12.72
N ALA A 194 -5.05 28.17 -13.68
CA ALA A 194 -4.88 28.40 -15.11
C ALA A 194 -6.01 29.28 -15.73
N GLY A 195 -7.03 29.64 -14.97
CA GLY A 195 -8.21 30.39 -15.46
C GLY A 195 -9.14 29.54 -16.34
N ASP A 196 -9.03 28.21 -16.35
CA ASP A 196 -9.85 27.29 -17.14
C ASP A 196 -11.17 26.99 -16.41
N ALA A 197 -12.13 27.88 -16.55
CA ALA A 197 -13.45 27.76 -15.91
C ALA A 197 -14.23 26.51 -16.40
N ASP A 198 -14.07 26.13 -17.67
CA ASP A 198 -14.76 24.97 -18.21
C ASP A 198 -14.22 23.66 -17.64
N ALA A 199 -12.89 23.52 -17.54
CA ALA A 199 -12.29 22.38 -16.86
C ALA A 199 -12.70 22.33 -15.39
N GLN A 200 -12.68 23.47 -14.69
CA GLN A 200 -13.10 23.53 -13.28
C GLN A 200 -14.57 23.08 -13.12
N ALA A 201 -15.48 23.53 -13.97
CA ALA A 201 -16.88 23.12 -13.92
C ALA A 201 -17.07 21.63 -14.22
N ARG A 202 -16.31 21.05 -15.16
CA ARG A 202 -16.33 19.59 -15.43
C ARG A 202 -15.83 18.79 -14.20
N LEU A 203 -14.75 19.22 -13.58
CA LEU A 203 -14.19 18.56 -12.39
C LEU A 203 -15.14 18.65 -11.20
N GLN A 204 -15.80 19.79 -11.02
CA GLN A 204 -16.81 19.95 -9.95
C GLN A 204 -17.95 18.95 -10.12
N ARG A 205 -18.51 18.79 -11.33
CA ARG A 205 -19.56 17.79 -11.58
C ARG A 205 -19.09 16.36 -11.28
N ARG A 206 -17.82 16.01 -11.59
CA ARG A 206 -17.26 14.70 -11.22
C ARG A 206 -17.19 14.55 -9.70
N MET A 207 -16.71 15.56 -8.97
CA MET A 207 -16.66 15.53 -7.50
C MET A 207 -18.06 15.39 -6.89
N ASP A 208 -19.05 16.09 -7.41
CA ASP A 208 -20.44 16.00 -6.94
C ASP A 208 -21.04 14.59 -7.12
N LEU A 209 -20.69 13.90 -8.21
CA LEU A 209 -21.09 12.49 -8.40
C LEU A 209 -20.45 11.58 -7.38
N VAL A 210 -19.14 11.73 -7.15
CA VAL A 210 -18.37 10.88 -6.24
C VAL A 210 -18.75 11.14 -4.78
N ALA A 211 -19.10 12.38 -4.43
CA ALA A 211 -19.47 12.76 -3.06
C ALA A 211 -20.83 12.21 -2.62
N LYS A 212 -21.74 11.90 -3.56
CA LYS A 212 -23.06 11.34 -3.23
C LYS A 212 -22.90 9.96 -2.59
N PRO A 213 -23.50 9.71 -1.41
CA PRO A 213 -23.49 8.36 -0.84
C PRO A 213 -24.20 7.39 -1.77
N ALA A 214 -23.69 6.16 -1.88
CA ALA A 214 -24.46 5.08 -2.49
C ALA A 214 -25.67 4.79 -1.58
N HIS A 215 -26.85 4.86 -2.12
CA HIS A 215 -28.12 4.53 -1.44
C HIS A 215 -28.27 3.01 -1.33
#